data_5dab92f199db4984b94c545973c8e6af
#
_entry.id   5dab92f199db4984b94c545973c8e6af
#
_cell.length_a   1.000
_cell.length_b   1.000
_cell.length_c   1.000
_cell.angle_alpha   90.00
_cell.angle_beta   90.00
_cell.angle_gamma   90.00
#
_symmetry.space_group_name_H-M   'P 1'
#
loop_
_entity.id
_entity.type
_entity.pdbx_description
1 polymer ?
#
loop_
_entity_poly.entity_id
_entity_poly.type
_entity_poly.pdbx_seq_one_letter_code
_entity_poly.pdbx_strand_id
1 'polypeptide(L)' 'MDNLENRVEELEMKIAFQDGTIEELNLQVIKLNNLLASQQEQLKLLINKLQAVEPSNMASQAEETPPPHY' A
#
# COMPACT_ATOMS: atom_id res chain seq x y z
N MET A 1 -37.98 -19.39 26.82
CA MET A 1 -36.79 -20.15 27.15
C MET A 1 -36.07 -20.61 25.91
N ASP A 2 -36.78 -21.43 25.13
CA ASP A 2 -36.18 -21.91 23.91
C ASP A 2 -35.79 -20.75 22.97
N ASN A 3 -36.59 -19.71 22.95
CA ASN A 3 -36.28 -18.55 22.13
C ASN A 3 -34.99 -17.92 22.55
N LEU A 4 -34.76 -17.79 23.82
CA LEU A 4 -33.55 -17.18 24.35
C LEU A 4 -32.33 -18.03 24.00
N GLU A 5 -32.45 -19.33 24.19
CA GLU A 5 -31.37 -20.22 23.85
C GLU A 5 -31.04 -20.17 22.36
N ASN A 6 -32.10 -20.16 21.55
CA ASN A 6 -31.89 -20.08 20.09
C ASN A 6 -31.24 -18.78 19.71
N ARG A 7 -31.61 -17.68 20.33
CA ARG A 7 -31.04 -16.40 20.05
C ARG A 7 -29.57 -16.34 20.46
N VAL A 8 -29.25 -16.95 21.58
CA VAL A 8 -27.87 -16.99 22.03
C VAL A 8 -27.02 -17.81 21.06
N GLU A 9 -27.55 -18.94 20.62
CA GLU A 9 -26.84 -19.76 19.64
C GLU A 9 -26.62 -19.00 18.34
N GLU A 10 -27.64 -18.30 17.91
CA GLU A 10 -27.54 -17.50 16.69
C GLU A 10 -26.45 -16.43 16.83
N LEU A 11 -26.46 -15.76 17.96
CA LEU A 11 -25.47 -14.72 18.20
C LEU A 11 -24.07 -15.31 18.28
N GLU A 12 -23.93 -16.45 18.90
CA GLU A 12 -22.64 -17.10 18.98
C GLU A 12 -22.11 -17.47 17.61
N MET A 13 -23.01 -17.93 16.74
CA MET A 13 -22.60 -18.25 15.38
C MET A 13 -22.19 -17.02 14.62
N LYS A 14 -22.90 -15.92 14.81
CA LYS A 14 -22.55 -14.68 14.15
C LYS A 14 -21.22 -14.15 14.64
N ILE A 15 -20.98 -14.27 15.94
CA ILE A 15 -19.71 -13.82 16.51
C ILE A 15 -18.56 -14.65 15.94
N ALA A 16 -18.75 -15.96 15.89
CA ALA A 16 -17.71 -16.81 15.32
C ALA A 16 -17.42 -16.47 13.89
N PHE A 17 -18.47 -16.18 13.10
CA PHE A 17 -18.31 -15.80 11.72
C PHE A 17 -17.56 -14.47 11.62
N GLN A 18 -17.93 -13.52 12.46
CA GLN A 18 -17.29 -12.22 12.45
C GLN A 18 -15.83 -12.31 12.85
N ASP A 19 -15.53 -13.15 13.83
CA ASP A 19 -14.15 -13.35 14.24
C ASP A 19 -13.31 -13.85 13.08
N GLY A 20 -13.84 -14.81 12.33
CA GLY A 20 -13.15 -15.31 11.15
C GLY A 20 -12.94 -14.24 10.11
N THR A 21 -13.95 -13.41 9.91
CA THR A 21 -13.87 -12.33 8.93
C THR A 21 -12.83 -11.31 9.36
N ILE A 22 -12.81 -10.97 10.64
CA ILE A 22 -11.85 -10.02 11.16
C ILE A 22 -10.42 -10.54 10.99
N GLU A 23 -10.23 -11.82 11.27
CA GLU A 23 -8.93 -12.43 11.11
C GLU A 23 -8.47 -12.36 9.66
N GLU A 24 -9.39 -12.66 8.77
CA GLU A 24 -9.09 -12.61 7.35
C GLU A 24 -8.74 -11.21 6.90
N LEU A 25 -9.51 -10.24 7.37
CA LEU A 25 -9.24 -8.84 7.04
C LEU A 25 -7.89 -8.40 7.59
N ASN A 26 -7.56 -8.84 8.80
CA ASN A 26 -6.26 -8.52 9.37
C ASN A 26 -5.13 -9.05 8.53
N LEU A 27 -5.26 -10.27 8.05
CA LEU A 27 -4.24 -10.85 7.18
C LEU A 27 -4.12 -10.06 5.89
N GLN A 28 -5.24 -9.63 5.33
CA GLN A 28 -5.21 -8.84 4.11
C GLN A 28 -4.58 -7.48 4.34
N VAL A 29 -4.86 -6.87 5.48
CA VAL A 29 -4.25 -5.59 5.81
C VAL A 29 -2.74 -5.73 5.93
N ILE A 30 -2.28 -6.79 6.57
CA ILE A 30 -0.86 -7.04 6.68
C ILE A 30 -0.24 -7.21 5.30
N LYS A 31 -0.90 -7.97 4.44
CA LYS A 31 -0.42 -8.18 3.09
C LYS A 31 -0.35 -6.88 2.31
N LEU A 32 -1.38 -6.07 2.43
CA LEU A 32 -1.41 -4.78 1.75
C LEU A 32 -0.32 -3.85 2.27
N ASN A 33 -0.11 -3.86 3.57
CA ASN A 33 0.96 -3.06 4.15
C ASN A 33 2.33 -3.48 3.64
N ASN A 34 2.54 -4.78 3.51
CA ASN A 34 3.80 -5.28 2.97
C ASN A 34 3.98 -4.88 1.52
N LEU A 35 2.92 -4.95 0.74
CA LEU A 35 2.97 -4.52 -0.65
C LEU A 35 3.25 -3.04 -0.76
N LEU A 36 2.63 -2.26 0.10
CA LEU A 36 2.82 -0.83 0.10
C LEU A 36 4.25 -0.47 0.45
N ALA A 37 4.81 -1.13 1.46
CA ALA A 37 6.20 -0.90 1.83
C ALA A 37 7.13 -1.25 0.68
N SER A 38 6.85 -2.33 -0.01
CA SER A 38 7.65 -2.74 -1.17
C SER A 38 7.57 -1.70 -2.28
N GLN A 39 6.38 -1.19 -2.53
CA GLN A 39 6.21 -0.16 -3.54
C GLN A 39 6.91 1.12 -3.17
N GLN A 40 6.87 1.48 -1.90
CA GLN A 40 7.57 2.68 -1.45
C GLN A 40 9.06 2.54 -1.65
N GLU A 41 9.58 1.36 -1.40
CA GLU A 41 10.99 1.11 -1.62
C GLU A 41 11.34 1.23 -3.09
N GLN A 42 10.54 0.63 -3.94
CA GLN A 42 10.77 0.70 -5.39
C GLN A 42 10.67 2.12 -5.88
N LEU A 43 9.71 2.86 -5.37
CA LEU A 43 9.54 4.26 -5.75
C LEU A 43 10.74 5.07 -5.33
N LYS A 44 11.24 4.81 -4.14
CA LYS A 44 12.42 5.49 -3.63
C LYS A 44 13.63 5.24 -4.53
N LEU A 45 13.81 3.98 -4.90
CA LEU A 45 14.92 3.63 -5.80
C LEU A 45 14.76 4.30 -7.15
N LEU A 46 13.54 4.35 -7.66
CA LEU A 46 13.27 4.97 -8.93
C LEU A 46 13.55 6.47 -8.87
N ILE A 47 13.12 7.11 -7.81
CA ILE A 47 13.37 8.53 -7.63
C ILE A 47 14.86 8.80 -7.55
N ASN A 48 15.59 7.96 -6.82
CA ASN A 48 17.04 8.11 -6.74
C ASN A 48 17.69 8.00 -8.10
N LYS A 49 17.23 7.05 -8.90
CA LYS A 49 17.78 6.87 -10.24
C LYS A 49 17.48 8.06 -11.11
N LEU A 50 16.27 8.60 -11.01
CA LEU A 50 15.90 9.77 -11.78
C LEU A 50 16.75 10.97 -11.38
N GLN A 51 16.97 11.12 -10.08
CA GLN A 51 17.79 12.23 -9.61
C GLN A 51 19.23 12.09 -10.06
N ALA A 52 19.71 10.86 -10.17
CA ALA A 52 21.06 10.62 -10.63
C ALA A 52 21.22 10.95 -12.12
N VAL A 53 20.17 10.72 -12.88
CA VAL A 53 20.21 10.94 -14.33
C VAL A 53 19.79 12.36 -14.69
N GLU A 54 18.78 12.86 -14.02
CA GLU A 54 18.21 14.17 -14.34
C GLU A 54 19.22 15.30 -14.26
N PRO A 55 20.04 15.38 -13.22
CA PRO A 55 21.00 16.49 -13.18
C PRO A 55 21.88 16.54 -14.41
N SER A 56 22.34 15.39 -14.89
CA SER A 56 23.14 15.35 -16.10
C SER A 56 22.36 15.82 -17.29
N ASN A 57 21.15 15.29 -17.44
CA ASN A 57 20.31 15.65 -18.57
C ASN A 57 19.89 17.11 -18.48
N MET A 58 19.53 17.55 -17.32
CA MET A 58 19.10 18.93 -17.15
C MET A 58 20.25 19.88 -17.36
N ALA A 59 21.40 19.51 -16.91
CA ALA A 59 22.58 20.35 -17.14
C ALA A 59 22.84 20.50 -18.64
N SER A 60 22.76 19.41 -19.35
CA SER A 60 22.99 19.50 -20.78
C SER A 60 21.85 20.20 -21.51
N GLN A 61 20.65 20.06 -21.02
CA GLN A 61 19.50 20.69 -21.64
C GLN A 61 19.36 22.15 -21.26
N ALA A 62 19.56 22.43 -20.02
CA ALA A 62 19.42 23.80 -19.54
C ALA A 62 20.44 24.69 -20.16
N GLU A 63 21.55 24.22 -20.30
CA GLU A 63 22.54 24.94 -20.98
C GLU A 63 22.27 24.99 -22.41
N GLU A 64 21.31 24.45 -22.32
CA GLU A 64 21.02 24.35 -23.27
C GLU A 64 20.34 24.95 -23.56
N THR A 65 19.99 25.13 -22.53
CA THR A 65 19.92 25.44 -22.97
C THR A 65 19.91 25.75 -23.19
N PRO A 66 20.05 26.37 -23.30
CA PRO A 66 20.38 26.62 -23.77
C PRO A 66 20.46 26.76 -24.02
N PRO A 67 20.42 27.34 -24.08
CA PRO A 67 20.76 27.37 -24.64
C PRO A 67 20.83 27.42 -24.86
N PRO A 68 20.78 28.07 -25.02
CA PRO A 68 21.05 27.91 -25.52
C PRO A 68 21.25 27.80 -25.65
N HIS A 69 20.99 28.61 -25.54
CA HIS A 69 21.60 28.20 -25.87
C HIS A 69 21.82 28.15 -26.02
N TYR A 70 21.29 29.02 -26.05
CA TYR A 70 21.78 28.65 -26.29
C TYR A 70 22.03 28.39 -26.36
#